data_db6c722c5bd974f6f68290edd1e2617b
#
_entry.id   db6c722c5bd974f6f68290edd1e2617b
#
_cell.length_a   1.000
_cell.length_b   1.000
_cell.length_c   1.000
_cell.angle_alpha   90.00
_cell.angle_beta   90.00
_cell.angle_gamma   90.00
#
_symmetry.space_group_name_H-M   'P 1'
#
loop_
_entity.id
_entity.type
_entity.pdbx_description
1 polymer ?
#
loop_
_entity_poly.entity_id
_entity_poly.type
_entity_poly.pdbx_seq_one_letter_code
_entity_poly.pdbx_strand_id
1 'polypeptide(L)'
;QGAGINIDRGVEEVMEAIKLVENAILIIIGDGDVLPLLKQKVTDEHLEEKVLFFGKRPYLEMMNFTVHSNVGISMDKDTNINYRFSLPNKIFDYLHAGIPVLVSNLPEIKNIVEGFEVGLVCPSHQPQEIAKYLNLLLNDQKLQEKFKLSTKSASQKLTWANECEVLKTIYCQ
;
A
#
# COMPACT_ATOMS: atom_id res chain seq x y z
N GLN A 1 5.54 -2.06 -1.23
CA GLN A 1 6.15 -3.31 -1.70
C GLN A 1 5.56 -3.78 -3.03
N GLY A 2 6.30 -4.58 -3.81
CA GLY A 2 5.79 -5.18 -5.03
C GLY A 2 6.85 -5.70 -5.97
N ALA A 3 6.47 -6.65 -6.83
CA ALA A 3 7.31 -7.19 -7.90
C ALA A 3 7.37 -6.28 -9.15
N GLY A 4 6.57 -5.21 -9.20
CA GLY A 4 6.50 -4.25 -10.30
C GLY A 4 6.36 -2.83 -9.78
N ILE A 5 7.48 -2.24 -9.33
CA ILE A 5 7.58 -0.81 -8.99
C ILE A 5 7.83 -0.08 -10.30
N ASN A 6 6.76 0.06 -11.07
CA ASN A 6 6.78 0.56 -12.44
C ASN A 6 6.09 1.93 -12.52
N ILE A 7 6.21 2.56 -13.67
CA ILE A 7 5.49 3.78 -14.02
C ILE A 7 4.00 3.61 -13.70
N ASP A 8 3.37 4.68 -13.24
CA ASP A 8 1.95 4.75 -12.87
C ASP A 8 1.52 3.92 -11.63
N ARG A 9 2.49 3.38 -10.88
CA ARG A 9 2.22 2.75 -9.58
C ARG A 9 2.24 3.74 -8.40
N GLY A 10 2.44 5.03 -8.68
CA GLY A 10 2.32 6.13 -7.73
C GLY A 10 3.45 6.22 -6.70
N VAL A 11 4.54 5.48 -6.88
CA VAL A 11 5.68 5.51 -5.95
C VAL A 11 6.42 6.84 -6.00
N GLU A 12 6.47 7.48 -7.15
CA GLU A 12 7.06 8.79 -7.36
C GLU A 12 6.35 9.86 -6.52
N GLU A 13 5.02 9.86 -6.55
CA GLU A 13 4.20 10.79 -5.78
C GLU A 13 4.28 10.53 -4.28
N VAL A 14 4.36 9.25 -3.87
CA VAL A 14 4.58 8.89 -2.47
C VAL A 14 5.96 9.34 -1.99
N MET A 15 6.98 9.25 -2.83
CA MET A 15 8.32 9.74 -2.51
C MET A 15 8.35 11.27 -2.35
N GLU A 16 7.61 12.02 -3.17
CA GLU A 16 7.43 13.45 -2.97
C GLU A 16 6.65 13.75 -1.68
N ALA A 17 5.62 12.98 -1.41
CA ALA A 17 4.79 13.16 -0.22
C ALA A 17 5.56 12.92 1.09
N ILE A 18 6.45 11.91 1.14
CA ILE A 18 7.18 11.59 2.37
C ILE A 18 8.13 12.73 2.81
N LYS A 19 8.53 13.61 1.90
CA LYS A 19 9.31 14.81 2.24
C LYS A 19 8.53 15.76 3.15
N LEU A 20 7.19 15.73 3.04
CA LEU A 20 6.25 16.57 3.79
C LEU A 20 5.73 15.88 5.08
N VAL A 21 6.16 14.66 5.36
CA VAL A 21 5.76 13.91 6.55
C VAL A 21 6.93 13.86 7.52
N GLU A 22 6.75 14.44 8.70
CA GLU A 22 7.77 14.41 9.75
C GLU A 22 7.84 13.02 10.42
N ASN A 23 9.02 12.68 10.94
CA ASN A 23 9.24 11.45 11.72
C ASN A 23 8.75 10.15 11.04
N ALA A 24 8.84 10.11 9.71
CA ALA A 24 8.45 8.95 8.92
C ALA A 24 9.55 8.56 7.91
N ILE A 25 9.64 7.26 7.65
CA ILE A 25 10.54 6.66 6.67
C ILE A 25 9.69 5.89 5.65
N LEU A 26 9.99 6.08 4.37
CA LEU A 26 9.42 5.28 3.28
C LEU A 26 10.32 4.08 3.00
N ILE A 27 9.79 2.88 3.19
CA ILE A 27 10.48 1.63 2.86
C ILE A 27 9.97 1.10 1.53
N ILE A 28 10.86 0.92 0.57
CA ILE A 28 10.57 0.40 -0.76
C ILE A 28 11.21 -0.97 -0.91
N ILE A 29 10.36 -2.01 -1.04
CA ILE A 29 10.80 -3.41 -1.21
C ILE A 29 10.25 -3.93 -2.53
N GLY A 30 11.13 -4.39 -3.39
CA GLY A 30 10.77 -4.90 -4.71
C GLY A 30 11.74 -4.46 -5.78
N ASP A 31 11.30 -4.61 -7.03
CA ASP A 31 12.04 -4.23 -8.22
C ASP A 31 11.08 -3.61 -9.25
N GLY A 32 11.63 -2.86 -10.20
CA GLY A 32 10.85 -2.24 -11.26
C GLY A 32 11.63 -1.18 -12.03
N ASP A 33 11.04 -0.76 -13.14
CA ASP A 33 11.66 0.11 -14.14
C ASP A 33 11.93 1.54 -13.64
N VAL A 34 11.18 2.02 -12.64
CA VAL A 34 11.39 3.38 -12.08
C VAL A 34 12.45 3.44 -10.98
N LEU A 35 12.91 2.29 -10.43
CA LEU A 35 13.84 2.28 -9.30
C LEU A 35 15.16 3.00 -9.56
N PRO A 36 15.81 2.90 -10.74
CA PRO A 36 17.04 3.65 -11.00
C PRO A 36 16.83 5.15 -10.89
N LEU A 37 15.73 5.66 -11.44
CA LEU A 37 15.37 7.10 -11.37
C LEU A 37 15.06 7.53 -9.94
N LEU A 38 14.33 6.72 -9.18
CA LEU A 38 14.01 7.01 -7.78
C LEU A 38 15.27 7.06 -6.91
N LYS A 39 16.21 6.12 -7.09
CA LYS A 39 17.48 6.10 -6.36
C LYS A 39 18.34 7.33 -6.69
N GLN A 40 18.43 7.68 -7.97
CA GLN A 40 19.13 8.89 -8.38
C GLN A 40 18.53 10.14 -7.70
N LYS A 41 17.20 10.25 -7.73
CA LYS A 41 16.49 11.37 -7.10
C LYS A 41 16.71 11.42 -5.58
N VAL A 42 16.74 10.28 -4.89
CA VAL A 42 17.05 10.23 -3.45
C VAL A 42 18.43 10.80 -3.18
N THR A 43 19.43 10.46 -4.00
CA THR A 43 20.79 11.00 -3.87
C THR A 43 20.83 12.50 -4.18
N ASP A 44 20.22 12.94 -5.27
CA ASP A 44 20.23 14.34 -5.69
C ASP A 44 19.54 15.27 -4.67
N GLU A 45 18.54 14.77 -3.97
CA GLU A 45 17.75 15.53 -2.99
C GLU A 45 18.12 15.24 -1.53
N HIS A 46 19.15 14.43 -1.26
CA HIS A 46 19.65 14.05 0.08
C HIS A 46 18.56 13.44 0.96
N LEU A 47 17.82 12.45 0.41
CA LEU A 47 16.71 11.77 1.07
C LEU A 47 17.06 10.39 1.61
N GLU A 48 18.34 10.03 1.71
CA GLU A 48 18.81 8.68 2.10
C GLU A 48 18.32 8.25 3.50
N GLU A 49 18.10 9.21 4.40
CA GLU A 49 17.55 8.93 5.72
C GLU A 49 16.01 8.77 5.73
N LYS A 50 15.32 9.25 4.68
CA LYS A 50 13.85 9.20 4.56
C LYS A 50 13.33 8.12 3.62
N VAL A 51 14.12 7.69 2.64
CA VAL A 51 13.67 6.71 1.62
C VAL A 51 14.68 5.58 1.52
N LEU A 52 14.28 4.39 1.96
CA LEU A 52 15.12 3.22 2.03
C LEU A 52 14.71 2.17 1.00
N PHE A 53 15.67 1.70 0.19
CA PHE A 53 15.46 0.67 -0.81
C PHE A 53 16.07 -0.64 -0.37
N PHE A 54 15.27 -1.70 -0.26
CA PHE A 54 15.72 -3.04 0.12
C PHE A 54 15.81 -4.02 -1.04
N GLY A 55 15.42 -3.59 -2.25
CA GLY A 55 15.41 -4.44 -3.44
C GLY A 55 14.43 -5.62 -3.32
N LYS A 56 14.54 -6.58 -4.23
CA LYS A 56 13.69 -7.77 -4.21
C LYS A 56 14.07 -8.68 -3.03
N ARG A 57 13.08 -9.13 -2.28
CA ARG A 57 13.23 -10.03 -1.13
C ARG A 57 12.33 -11.24 -1.27
N PRO A 58 12.70 -12.40 -0.71
CA PRO A 58 11.80 -13.52 -0.51
C PRO A 58 10.55 -13.07 0.24
N TYR A 59 9.41 -13.71 -0.04
CA TYR A 59 8.11 -13.29 0.52
C TYR A 59 8.11 -13.16 2.05
N LEU A 60 8.67 -14.16 2.76
CA LEU A 60 8.71 -14.12 4.22
C LEU A 60 9.57 -12.98 4.78
N GLU A 61 10.69 -12.67 4.13
CA GLU A 61 11.52 -11.52 4.51
C GLU A 61 10.77 -10.20 4.27
N MET A 62 10.10 -10.06 3.12
CA MET A 62 9.28 -8.89 2.80
C MET A 62 8.17 -8.71 3.84
N MET A 63 7.48 -9.78 4.24
CA MET A 63 6.45 -9.75 5.27
C MET A 63 6.99 -9.34 6.65
N ASN A 64 8.24 -9.69 6.99
CA ASN A 64 8.87 -9.21 8.22
C ASN A 64 9.00 -7.68 8.26
N PHE A 65 9.28 -7.02 7.14
CA PHE A 65 9.21 -5.55 7.07
C PHE A 65 7.77 -5.06 7.19
N THR A 66 6.84 -5.74 6.52
CA THR A 66 5.45 -5.33 6.46
C THR A 66 4.79 -5.33 7.83
N VAL A 67 4.96 -6.37 8.64
CA VAL A 67 4.34 -6.46 9.98
C VAL A 67 4.89 -5.41 10.98
N HIS A 68 6.06 -4.86 10.71
CA HIS A 68 6.65 -3.78 11.53
C HIS A 68 6.38 -2.37 10.95
N SER A 69 5.65 -2.28 9.84
CA SER A 69 5.27 -1.00 9.26
C SER A 69 4.03 -0.41 9.93
N ASN A 70 3.89 0.91 9.88
CA ASN A 70 2.73 1.59 10.43
C ASN A 70 1.59 1.71 9.42
N VAL A 71 1.91 1.83 8.11
CA VAL A 71 0.95 2.03 7.02
C VAL A 71 1.43 1.30 5.77
N GLY A 72 0.52 0.55 5.14
CA GLY A 72 0.71 0.00 3.80
C GLY A 72 0.22 0.98 2.73
N ILE A 73 0.97 1.15 1.63
CA ILE A 73 0.64 2.15 0.60
C ILE A 73 0.42 1.49 -0.75
N SER A 74 -0.69 1.84 -1.43
CA SER A 74 -0.99 1.43 -2.81
C SER A 74 -1.63 2.58 -3.57
N MET A 75 -0.82 3.32 -4.33
CA MET A 75 -1.20 4.54 -5.03
C MET A 75 -1.20 4.37 -6.56
N ASP A 76 -1.67 3.23 -7.06
CA ASP A 76 -1.78 2.98 -8.50
C ASP A 76 -2.67 4.04 -9.16
N LYS A 77 -2.28 4.52 -10.36
CA LYS A 77 -2.99 5.59 -11.09
C LYS A 77 -4.04 5.02 -12.03
N ASP A 78 -5.06 5.80 -12.31
CA ASP A 78 -6.12 5.48 -13.29
C ASP A 78 -5.68 5.83 -14.71
N THR A 79 -4.60 5.22 -15.19
CA THR A 79 -4.05 5.48 -16.53
C THR A 79 -4.50 4.49 -17.59
N ASN A 80 -5.02 3.35 -17.17
CA ASN A 80 -5.56 2.32 -18.06
C ASN A 80 -6.58 1.44 -17.34
N ILE A 81 -7.36 0.69 -18.12
CA ILE A 81 -8.45 -0.15 -17.62
C ILE A 81 -7.97 -1.24 -16.64
N ASN A 82 -6.76 -1.78 -16.85
CA ASN A 82 -6.20 -2.78 -15.94
C ASN A 82 -5.89 -2.18 -14.57
N TYR A 83 -5.34 -0.98 -14.52
CA TYR A 83 -5.07 -0.31 -13.24
C TYR A 83 -6.36 0.11 -12.55
N ARG A 84 -7.34 0.64 -13.30
CA ARG A 84 -8.65 1.04 -12.78
C ARG A 84 -9.33 -0.08 -12.01
N PHE A 85 -9.36 -1.28 -12.54
CA PHE A 85 -10.05 -2.44 -11.97
C PHE A 85 -9.10 -3.47 -11.35
N SER A 86 -7.83 -3.12 -11.12
CA SER A 86 -6.91 -4.02 -10.44
C SER A 86 -7.16 -4.07 -8.94
N LEU A 87 -6.94 -5.24 -8.37
CA LEU A 87 -6.88 -5.45 -6.92
C LEU A 87 -5.50 -6.04 -6.59
N PRO A 88 -4.49 -5.20 -6.27
CA PRO A 88 -3.13 -5.66 -6.08
C PRO A 88 -2.96 -6.54 -4.85
N ASN A 89 -2.21 -7.63 -4.96
CA ASN A 89 -1.95 -8.57 -3.86
C ASN A 89 -1.38 -7.91 -2.61
N LYS A 90 -0.61 -6.84 -2.75
CA LYS A 90 -0.04 -6.09 -1.61
C LYS A 90 -1.08 -5.58 -0.61
N ILE A 91 -2.34 -5.33 -1.06
CA ILE A 91 -3.42 -4.95 -0.15
C ILE A 91 -3.69 -6.08 0.84
N PHE A 92 -3.83 -7.30 0.36
CA PHE A 92 -4.04 -8.46 1.22
C PHE A 92 -2.85 -8.71 2.15
N ASP A 93 -1.61 -8.55 1.66
CA ASP A 93 -0.40 -8.63 2.50
C ASP A 93 -0.47 -7.65 3.67
N TYR A 94 -0.86 -6.39 3.42
CA TYR A 94 -1.02 -5.37 4.47
C TYR A 94 -2.12 -5.74 5.46
N LEU A 95 -3.27 -6.22 4.98
CA LEU A 95 -4.37 -6.63 5.85
C LEU A 95 -3.97 -7.84 6.72
N HIS A 96 -3.28 -8.83 6.14
CA HIS A 96 -2.76 -9.97 6.88
C HIS A 96 -1.64 -9.61 7.86
N ALA A 97 -0.87 -8.55 7.57
CA ALA A 97 0.09 -7.96 8.51
C ALA A 97 -0.56 -7.15 9.64
N GLY A 98 -1.87 -6.89 9.56
CA GLY A 98 -2.60 -6.13 10.57
C GLY A 98 -2.33 -4.62 10.53
N ILE A 99 -1.86 -4.08 9.40
CA ILE A 99 -1.56 -2.65 9.26
C ILE A 99 -2.62 -1.92 8.42
N PRO A 100 -2.97 -0.67 8.77
CA PRO A 100 -3.86 0.14 7.97
C PRO A 100 -3.26 0.49 6.62
N VAL A 101 -4.12 0.79 5.64
CA VAL A 101 -3.68 1.10 4.29
C VAL A 101 -4.05 2.52 3.85
N LEU A 102 -3.18 3.12 3.04
CA LEU A 102 -3.48 4.30 2.24
C LEU A 102 -3.52 3.90 0.77
N VAL A 103 -4.65 4.14 0.10
CA VAL A 103 -4.85 3.69 -1.27
C VAL A 103 -5.36 4.81 -2.18
N SER A 104 -5.15 4.65 -3.48
CA SER A 104 -5.76 5.50 -4.50
C SER A 104 -7.27 5.25 -4.62
N ASN A 105 -7.99 6.24 -5.16
CA ASN A 105 -9.44 6.17 -5.37
C ASN A 105 -9.79 5.36 -6.64
N LEU A 106 -9.37 4.09 -6.68
CA LEU A 106 -9.73 3.14 -7.74
C LEU A 106 -10.84 2.20 -7.24
N PRO A 107 -11.80 1.79 -8.11
CA PRO A 107 -13.04 1.14 -7.69
C PRO A 107 -12.82 -0.08 -6.79
N GLU A 108 -12.04 -1.05 -7.22
CA GLU A 108 -11.90 -2.32 -6.52
C GLU A 108 -11.15 -2.18 -5.18
N ILE A 109 -10.05 -1.41 -5.18
CA ILE A 109 -9.29 -1.15 -3.95
C ILE A 109 -10.14 -0.36 -2.95
N LYS A 110 -10.84 0.66 -3.43
CA LYS A 110 -11.74 1.49 -2.62
C LYS A 110 -12.83 0.65 -1.97
N ASN A 111 -13.48 -0.25 -2.74
CA ASN A 111 -14.52 -1.13 -2.22
C ASN A 111 -14.02 -1.99 -1.05
N ILE A 112 -12.80 -2.53 -1.14
CA ILE A 112 -12.18 -3.28 -0.04
C ILE A 112 -11.90 -2.37 1.16
N VAL A 113 -11.26 -1.22 0.94
CA VAL A 113 -10.80 -0.34 2.03
C VAL A 113 -11.97 0.27 2.78
N GLU A 114 -12.98 0.78 2.08
CA GLU A 114 -14.18 1.35 2.70
C GLU A 114 -15.11 0.28 3.25
N GLY A 115 -15.31 -0.85 2.53
CA GLY A 115 -16.20 -1.92 2.95
C GLY A 115 -15.74 -2.64 4.22
N PHE A 116 -14.44 -2.74 4.45
CA PHE A 116 -13.87 -3.33 5.66
C PHE A 116 -13.36 -2.30 6.67
N GLU A 117 -13.41 -1.00 6.35
CA GLU A 117 -12.89 0.09 7.19
C GLU A 117 -11.43 -0.15 7.63
N VAL A 118 -10.55 -0.48 6.68
CA VAL A 118 -9.17 -0.89 6.96
C VAL A 118 -8.11 0.17 6.67
N GLY A 119 -8.53 1.37 6.29
CA GLY A 119 -7.61 2.44 5.92
C GLY A 119 -8.32 3.65 5.32
N LEU A 120 -7.57 4.44 4.58
CA LEU A 120 -8.05 5.65 3.92
C LEU A 120 -7.87 5.58 2.41
N VAL A 121 -8.83 6.18 1.70
CA VAL A 121 -8.78 6.38 0.25
C VAL A 121 -8.33 7.81 -0.04
N CYS A 122 -7.17 7.98 -0.68
CA CYS A 122 -6.67 9.28 -1.09
C CYS A 122 -7.36 9.73 -2.38
N PRO A 123 -7.97 10.91 -2.42
CA PRO A 123 -8.76 11.36 -3.58
C PRO A 123 -7.90 11.74 -4.78
N SER A 124 -6.61 12.02 -4.58
CA SER A 124 -5.71 12.43 -5.65
C SER A 124 -4.29 11.94 -5.42
N HIS A 125 -3.46 12.04 -6.47
CA HIS A 125 -2.03 11.73 -6.41
C HIS A 125 -1.15 12.96 -6.13
N GLN A 126 -1.76 14.10 -5.72
CA GLN A 126 -0.97 15.27 -5.33
C GLN A 126 -0.17 14.97 -4.06
N PRO A 127 1.15 15.20 -4.03
CA PRO A 127 1.99 14.87 -2.87
C PRO A 127 1.49 15.47 -1.56
N GLN A 128 0.93 16.68 -1.59
CA GLN A 128 0.36 17.36 -0.42
C GLN A 128 -0.84 16.61 0.16
N GLU A 129 -1.73 16.10 -0.71
CA GLU A 129 -2.87 15.30 -0.26
C GLU A 129 -2.40 13.95 0.29
N ILE A 130 -1.50 13.25 -0.40
CA ILE A 130 -0.93 11.99 0.11
C ILE A 130 -0.29 12.22 1.48
N ALA A 131 0.53 13.28 1.64
CA ALA A 131 1.17 13.62 2.91
C ALA A 131 0.15 13.91 4.02
N LYS A 132 -0.92 14.62 3.72
CA LYS A 132 -2.02 14.90 4.67
C LYS A 132 -2.66 13.60 5.18
N TYR A 133 -2.97 12.66 4.29
CA TYR A 133 -3.56 11.37 4.67
C TYR A 133 -2.56 10.47 5.40
N LEU A 134 -1.26 10.50 5.03
CA LEU A 134 -0.21 9.81 5.78
C LEU A 134 -0.08 10.37 7.20
N ASN A 135 -0.03 11.71 7.36
CA ASN A 135 0.02 12.35 8.67
C ASN A 135 -1.20 11.98 9.53
N LEU A 136 -2.39 11.92 8.93
CA LEU A 136 -3.60 11.49 9.64
C LEU A 136 -3.48 10.05 10.14
N LEU A 137 -3.03 9.11 9.27
CA LEU A 137 -2.83 7.71 9.64
C LEU A 137 -1.70 7.50 10.67
N LEU A 138 -0.66 8.33 10.65
CA LEU A 138 0.49 8.17 11.53
C LEU A 138 0.29 8.83 12.89
N ASN A 139 -0.52 9.90 12.99
CA ASN A 139 -0.63 10.72 14.19
C ASN A 139 -1.97 10.55 14.94
N ASP A 140 -3.02 10.04 14.30
CA ASP A 140 -4.29 9.74 14.97
C ASP A 140 -4.29 8.32 15.51
N GLN A 141 -3.93 8.19 16.78
CA GLN A 141 -3.83 6.91 17.47
C GLN A 141 -5.18 6.17 17.52
N LYS A 142 -6.30 6.87 17.69
CA LYS A 142 -7.64 6.25 17.73
C LYS A 142 -8.00 5.66 16.37
N LEU A 143 -7.67 6.39 15.31
CA LEU A 143 -7.90 5.95 13.94
C LEU A 143 -7.04 4.72 13.60
N GLN A 144 -5.76 4.73 14.01
CA GLN A 144 -4.87 3.57 13.84
C GLN A 144 -5.40 2.33 14.55
N GLU A 145 -5.81 2.45 15.81
CA GLU A 145 -6.36 1.34 16.60
C GLU A 145 -7.64 0.78 15.96
N LYS A 146 -8.56 1.66 15.54
CA LYS A 146 -9.76 1.27 14.79
C LYS A 146 -9.40 0.44 13.57
N PHE A 147 -8.52 0.95 12.71
CA PHE A 147 -8.14 0.26 11.47
C PHE A 147 -7.38 -1.05 11.73
N LYS A 148 -6.52 -1.12 12.73
CA LYS A 148 -5.84 -2.37 13.13
C LYS A 148 -6.83 -3.46 13.58
N LEU A 149 -7.88 -3.10 14.29
CA LEU A 149 -8.93 -4.04 14.66
C LEU A 149 -9.71 -4.50 13.42
N SER A 150 -10.04 -3.58 12.53
CA SER A 150 -10.73 -3.89 11.28
C SER A 150 -9.89 -4.76 10.33
N THR A 151 -8.57 -4.52 10.22
CA THR A 151 -7.69 -5.38 9.40
C THR A 151 -7.64 -6.81 9.92
N LYS A 152 -7.66 -7.02 11.23
CA LYS A 152 -7.73 -8.36 11.82
C LYS A 152 -9.01 -9.09 11.44
N SER A 153 -10.15 -8.41 11.43
CA SER A 153 -11.43 -8.99 10.98
C SER A 153 -11.44 -9.24 9.46
N ALA A 154 -10.93 -8.28 8.68
CA ALA A 154 -10.85 -8.40 7.23
C ALA A 154 -9.95 -9.55 6.79
N SER A 155 -8.78 -9.73 7.42
CA SER A 155 -7.83 -10.81 7.09
C SER A 155 -8.42 -12.22 7.30
N GLN A 156 -9.37 -12.39 8.21
CA GLN A 156 -10.07 -13.67 8.42
C GLN A 156 -11.08 -13.95 7.30
N LYS A 157 -11.65 -12.92 6.67
CA LYS A 157 -12.64 -13.06 5.60
C LYS A 157 -11.99 -13.13 4.22
N LEU A 158 -10.97 -12.29 4.00
CA LEU A 158 -10.27 -12.16 2.73
C LEU A 158 -9.13 -13.17 2.64
N THR A 159 -9.48 -14.45 2.54
CA THR A 159 -8.54 -15.56 2.45
C THR A 159 -8.78 -16.39 1.19
N TRP A 160 -7.72 -16.98 0.65
CA TRP A 160 -7.84 -17.91 -0.46
C TRP A 160 -8.77 -19.11 -0.14
N ALA A 161 -8.78 -19.55 1.11
CA ALA A 161 -9.69 -20.64 1.54
C ALA A 161 -11.16 -20.26 1.34
N ASN A 162 -11.56 -19.04 1.71
CA ASN A 162 -12.92 -18.56 1.52
C ASN A 162 -13.26 -18.39 0.03
N GLU A 163 -12.34 -17.85 -0.76
CA GLU A 163 -12.51 -17.70 -2.21
C GLU A 163 -12.64 -19.05 -2.91
N CYS A 164 -11.88 -20.08 -2.47
CA CYS A 164 -12.02 -21.42 -2.99
C CYS A 164 -13.45 -21.99 -2.79
N GLU A 165 -14.09 -21.71 -1.67
CA GLU A 165 -15.47 -22.18 -1.45
C GLU A 165 -16.45 -21.50 -2.42
N VAL A 166 -16.27 -20.19 -2.70
CA VAL A 166 -17.07 -19.50 -3.72
C VAL A 166 -16.86 -20.13 -5.10
N LEU A 167 -15.61 -20.41 -5.48
CA LEU A 167 -15.31 -21.06 -6.76
C LEU A 167 -15.94 -22.46 -6.86
N LYS A 168 -15.91 -23.26 -5.79
CA LYS A 168 -16.57 -24.57 -5.77
C LYS A 168 -18.07 -24.46 -6.02
N THR A 169 -18.75 -23.46 -5.49
CA THR A 169 -20.19 -23.27 -5.74
C THR A 169 -20.51 -22.98 -7.21
N ILE A 170 -19.55 -22.42 -7.95
CA ILE A 170 -19.72 -22.06 -9.36
C ILE A 170 -19.35 -23.24 -10.29
N TYR A 171 -18.26 -23.95 -9.98
CA TYR A 171 -17.69 -24.94 -10.89
C TYR A 171 -17.95 -26.39 -10.52
N CYS A 172 -18.43 -26.70 -9.31
CA CYS A 172 -18.70 -28.04 -8.83
C CYS A 172 -20.21 -28.32 -8.69
N GLN A 173 -21.04 -27.73 -9.59
CA GLN A 173 -22.47 -28.05 -9.71
C GLN A 173 -22.69 -29.34 -10.48
#